data_fc9f08eadf5bdfd482bd08e9787f7f5b
#
_entry.id   fc9f08eadf5bdfd482bd08e9787f7f5b
#
_cell.length_a   1.000
_cell.length_b   1.000
_cell.length_c   1.000
_cell.angle_alpha   90.00
_cell.angle_beta   90.00
_cell.angle_gamma   90.00
#
_symmetry.space_group_name_H-M   'P 1'
#
loop_
_entity.id
_entity.type
_entity.pdbx_description
1 polymer ?
#
loop_
_entity_poly.entity_id
_entity_poly.type
_entity_poly.pdbx_seq_one_letter_code
_entity_poly.pdbx_strand_id
1 'polypeptide(L)'
;MIFYSKKINKITGLKSFFFSRKNGLSKGIYKSLNCGLGSNDKKQIVKKNIEIIAKKTGFKLNKLIMLKQYHSNKIINFDNFLVKKRFKADGIISSSPKFSFGILTADCVPILVADKENKTIAAIHSGWKGANSGIIENLIKKFKQM
;
A
#
# COMPACT_ATOMS: atom_id res chain seq x y z
N MET A 1 -6.87 9.47 12.39
CA MET A 1 -6.52 8.34 13.30
C MET A 1 -5.58 7.43 12.54
N ILE A 2 -4.52 6.96 13.20
CA ILE A 2 -3.50 6.06 12.64
C ILE A 2 -3.48 4.82 13.51
N PHE A 3 -3.49 3.65 12.87
CA PHE A 3 -3.32 2.36 13.50
C PHE A 3 -2.05 1.69 12.99
N TYR A 4 -1.48 0.76 13.72
CA TYR A 4 -0.29 0.01 13.32
C TYR A 4 -0.30 -1.41 13.87
N SER A 5 0.41 -2.30 13.21
CA SER A 5 0.59 -3.67 13.71
C SER A 5 1.73 -3.71 14.73
N LYS A 6 1.41 -4.02 15.99
CA LYS A 6 2.43 -4.21 17.03
C LYS A 6 3.42 -5.33 16.65
N LYS A 7 2.96 -6.40 16.00
CA LYS A 7 3.80 -7.53 15.57
C LYS A 7 4.79 -7.10 14.48
N ILE A 8 4.30 -6.47 13.41
CA ILE A 8 5.16 -6.01 12.31
C ILE A 8 6.15 -4.95 12.80
N ASN A 9 5.70 -4.00 13.62
CA ASN A 9 6.55 -2.91 14.09
C ASN A 9 7.61 -3.32 15.14
N LYS A 10 7.56 -4.56 15.65
CA LYS A 10 8.65 -5.16 16.44
C LYS A 10 9.82 -5.66 15.57
N ILE A 11 9.62 -5.81 14.26
CA ILE A 11 10.69 -6.21 13.34
C ILE A 11 11.59 -4.99 13.09
N THR A 12 12.88 -5.11 13.41
CA THR A 12 13.85 -4.02 13.25
C THR A 12 13.86 -3.48 11.81
N GLY A 13 13.77 -2.16 11.67
CA GLY A 13 13.77 -1.49 10.37
C GLY A 13 12.43 -1.49 9.64
N LEU A 14 11.37 -2.09 10.19
CA LEU A 14 10.05 -2.15 9.56
C LEU A 14 9.02 -1.32 10.31
N LYS A 15 8.20 -0.58 9.57
CA LYS A 15 7.06 0.18 10.09
C LYS A 15 5.81 -0.09 9.26
N SER A 16 4.68 -0.31 9.93
CA SER A 16 3.37 -0.50 9.30
C SER A 16 2.38 0.52 9.82
N PHE A 17 1.55 1.05 8.94
CA PHE A 17 0.53 2.04 9.28
C PHE A 17 -0.77 1.76 8.53
N PHE A 18 -1.90 1.95 9.21
CA PHE A 18 -3.22 2.01 8.61
C PHE A 18 -3.83 3.37 8.93
N PHE A 19 -4.29 4.07 7.93
CA PHE A 19 -4.89 5.40 8.06
C PHE A 19 -6.39 5.32 7.91
N SER A 20 -7.12 5.94 8.85
CA SER A 20 -8.52 6.21 8.61
C SER A 20 -8.69 7.40 7.66
N ARG A 21 -9.91 7.61 7.16
CA ARG A 21 -10.22 8.74 6.29
C ARG A 21 -10.15 10.12 6.96
N LYS A 22 -9.82 10.22 8.25
CA LYS A 22 -9.81 11.48 9.02
C LYS A 22 -8.52 12.28 8.84
N ASN A 23 -8.60 13.61 9.08
CA ASN A 23 -7.47 14.54 9.10
C ASN A 23 -6.79 14.77 7.75
N GLY A 24 -7.56 14.79 6.68
CA GLY A 24 -7.14 15.22 5.35
C GLY A 24 -7.79 16.52 4.93
N LEU A 25 -7.57 16.92 3.69
CA LEU A 25 -7.98 18.20 3.12
C LEU A 25 -9.14 18.08 2.12
N SER A 26 -9.50 16.87 1.70
CA SER A 26 -10.58 16.65 0.75
C SER A 26 -11.93 16.98 1.36
N LYS A 27 -12.87 17.42 0.53
CA LYS A 27 -14.24 17.84 0.88
C LYS A 27 -15.28 16.93 0.22
N GLY A 28 -16.55 17.14 0.57
CA GLY A 28 -17.68 16.41 -0.01
C GLY A 28 -17.55 14.90 0.21
N ILE A 29 -17.84 14.11 -0.81
CA ILE A 29 -17.80 12.64 -0.79
C ILE A 29 -16.41 12.09 -0.48
N TYR A 30 -15.34 12.86 -0.76
CA TYR A 30 -13.95 12.50 -0.53
C TYR A 30 -13.44 12.88 0.87
N LYS A 31 -14.28 13.46 1.75
CA LYS A 31 -13.88 13.93 3.08
C LYS A 31 -13.34 12.77 3.93
N SER A 32 -12.09 12.86 4.41
CA SER A 32 -11.16 13.97 4.31
C SER A 32 -9.78 13.55 3.78
N LEU A 33 -9.25 12.36 4.12
CA LEU A 33 -7.89 11.91 3.77
C LEU A 33 -7.93 11.02 2.51
N ASN A 34 -8.50 11.54 1.42
CA ASN A 34 -8.47 10.83 0.15
C ASN A 34 -7.04 10.86 -0.45
N CYS A 35 -6.44 9.69 -0.62
CA CYS A 35 -5.13 9.49 -1.24
C CYS A 35 -5.23 8.81 -2.62
N GLY A 36 -6.44 8.69 -3.16
CA GLY A 36 -6.73 8.03 -4.43
C GLY A 36 -6.37 8.90 -5.64
N LEU A 37 -5.18 8.75 -6.19
CA LEU A 37 -4.74 9.47 -7.40
C LEU A 37 -5.59 9.19 -8.66
N GLY A 38 -6.43 8.15 -8.63
CA GLY A 38 -7.39 7.80 -9.68
C GLY A 38 -8.81 8.26 -9.40
N SER A 39 -9.07 8.95 -8.28
CA SER A 39 -10.39 9.53 -7.98
C SER A 39 -10.65 10.83 -8.77
N ASN A 40 -11.92 11.24 -8.81
CA ASN A 40 -12.33 12.52 -9.40
C ASN A 40 -12.14 13.70 -8.45
N ASP A 41 -11.48 13.52 -7.31
CA ASP A 41 -11.08 14.62 -6.43
C ASP A 41 -9.97 15.48 -7.06
N LYS A 42 -9.83 16.71 -6.56
CA LYS A 42 -8.78 17.63 -7.01
C LYS A 42 -7.40 17.02 -6.78
N LYS A 43 -6.67 16.74 -7.86
CA LYS A 43 -5.35 16.06 -7.82
C LYS A 43 -4.34 16.72 -6.87
N GLN A 44 -4.38 18.06 -6.76
CA GLN A 44 -3.54 18.81 -5.84
C GLN A 44 -3.87 18.49 -4.35
N ILE A 45 -5.16 18.36 -4.03
CA ILE A 45 -5.62 18.00 -2.69
C ILE A 45 -5.20 16.57 -2.34
N VAL A 46 -5.38 15.62 -3.27
CA VAL A 46 -4.94 14.23 -3.10
C VAL A 46 -3.44 14.16 -2.85
N LYS A 47 -2.62 14.92 -3.59
CA LYS A 47 -1.17 15.00 -3.35
C LYS A 47 -0.85 15.53 -1.95
N LYS A 48 -1.50 16.63 -1.52
CA LYS A 48 -1.34 17.17 -0.17
C LYS A 48 -1.75 16.17 0.92
N ASN A 49 -2.78 15.37 0.70
CA ASN A 49 -3.14 14.30 1.63
C ASN A 49 -2.04 13.23 1.75
N ILE A 50 -1.41 12.86 0.65
CA ILE A 50 -0.26 11.94 0.66
C ILE A 50 0.94 12.57 1.38
N GLU A 51 1.19 13.86 1.20
CA GLU A 51 2.22 14.61 1.93
C GLU A 51 1.97 14.63 3.46
N ILE A 52 0.72 14.79 3.88
CA ILE A 52 0.31 14.69 5.30
C ILE A 52 0.69 13.32 5.87
N ILE A 53 0.41 12.23 5.11
CA ILE A 53 0.79 10.88 5.52
C ILE A 53 2.31 10.75 5.59
N ALA A 54 3.03 11.20 4.59
CA ALA A 54 4.50 11.17 4.55
C ALA A 54 5.12 11.86 5.76
N LYS A 55 4.66 13.07 6.08
CA LYS A 55 5.13 13.84 7.25
C LYS A 55 4.88 13.10 8.56
N LYS A 56 3.71 12.44 8.70
CA LYS A 56 3.35 11.70 9.92
C LYS A 56 4.13 10.40 10.13
N THR A 57 4.55 9.75 9.06
CA THR A 57 5.22 8.44 9.10
C THR A 57 6.72 8.52 8.90
N GLY A 58 7.21 9.63 8.37
CA GLY A 58 8.63 9.86 8.06
C GLY A 58 9.11 9.16 6.78
N PHE A 59 8.22 8.60 5.95
CA PHE A 59 8.68 8.03 4.68
C PHE A 59 8.94 9.14 3.63
N LYS A 60 9.83 8.85 2.70
CA LYS A 60 10.16 9.76 1.59
C LYS A 60 9.17 9.57 0.45
N LEU A 61 8.51 10.64 0.01
CA LEU A 61 7.50 10.62 -1.06
C LEU A 61 8.01 10.00 -2.37
N ASN A 62 9.25 10.28 -2.75
CA ASN A 62 9.87 9.74 -3.94
C ASN A 62 10.23 8.25 -3.85
N LYS A 63 10.03 7.65 -2.67
CA LYS A 63 10.20 6.21 -2.40
C LYS A 63 8.87 5.50 -2.12
N LEU A 64 7.76 6.24 -2.11
CA LEU A 64 6.43 5.67 -1.96
C LEU A 64 5.94 5.10 -3.29
N ILE A 65 5.67 3.82 -3.30
CA ILE A 65 5.09 3.09 -4.44
C ILE A 65 3.63 2.81 -4.17
N MET A 66 2.78 3.28 -5.05
CA MET A 66 1.33 3.04 -5.03
C MET A 66 0.89 2.42 -6.35
N LEU A 67 0.05 1.40 -6.27
CA LEU A 67 -0.45 0.67 -7.43
C LEU A 67 -1.66 1.37 -8.08
N LYS A 68 -1.90 1.08 -9.35
CA LYS A 68 -3.21 1.27 -9.99
C LYS A 68 -4.03 0.00 -9.75
N GLN A 69 -4.72 -0.04 -8.62
CA GLN A 69 -5.55 -1.16 -8.19
C GLN A 69 -6.78 -1.33 -9.08
N TYR A 70 -7.20 -2.57 -9.34
CA TYR A 70 -8.35 -2.87 -10.21
C TYR A 70 -9.09 -4.15 -9.80
N HIS A 71 -8.96 -4.56 -8.54
CA HIS A 71 -9.63 -5.72 -7.93
C HIS A 71 -9.23 -7.06 -8.55
N SER A 72 -7.96 -7.23 -8.86
CA SER A 72 -7.38 -8.47 -9.39
C SER A 72 -6.67 -9.28 -8.30
N ASN A 73 -6.19 -10.47 -8.69
CA ASN A 73 -5.26 -11.27 -7.90
C ASN A 73 -3.79 -11.06 -8.28
N LYS A 74 -3.49 -10.04 -9.10
CA LYS A 74 -2.14 -9.77 -9.58
C LYS A 74 -1.28 -9.15 -8.49
N ILE A 75 -0.11 -9.76 -8.25
CA ILE A 75 0.94 -9.27 -7.35
C ILE A 75 2.21 -9.08 -8.15
N ILE A 76 2.85 -7.92 -8.01
CA ILE A 76 4.15 -7.65 -8.63
C ILE A 76 5.28 -7.83 -7.61
N ASN A 77 6.39 -8.43 -8.05
CA ASN A 77 7.66 -8.34 -7.35
C ASN A 77 8.36 -7.04 -7.77
N PHE A 78 8.62 -6.14 -6.80
CA PHE A 78 9.11 -4.80 -7.08
C PHE A 78 10.63 -4.70 -7.12
N ASP A 79 11.38 -5.73 -6.72
CA ASP A 79 12.86 -5.70 -6.67
C ASP A 79 13.49 -5.49 -8.05
N ASN A 80 12.79 -5.86 -9.11
CA ASN A 80 13.28 -5.87 -10.50
C ASN A 80 12.81 -4.64 -11.32
N PHE A 81 12.26 -3.59 -10.71
CA PHE A 81 11.70 -2.47 -11.45
C PHE A 81 12.40 -1.14 -11.19
N LEU A 82 12.61 -0.36 -12.27
CA LEU A 82 12.93 1.05 -12.20
C LEU A 82 11.63 1.87 -11.99
N VAL A 83 11.65 2.78 -11.02
CA VAL A 83 10.47 3.55 -10.58
C VAL A 83 10.14 4.66 -11.59
N LYS A 84 9.55 4.32 -12.72
CA LYS A 84 9.08 5.34 -13.68
C LYS A 84 7.57 5.30 -13.95
N LYS A 85 6.83 4.28 -13.44
CA LYS A 85 5.44 4.05 -13.84
C LYS A 85 4.62 3.44 -12.71
N ARG A 86 3.34 3.84 -12.57
CA ARG A 86 2.39 3.12 -11.69
C ARG A 86 2.02 1.79 -12.33
N PHE A 87 2.24 0.72 -11.63
CA PHE A 87 1.90 -0.63 -12.08
C PHE A 87 0.44 -0.95 -11.83
N LYS A 88 -0.20 -1.65 -12.78
CA LYS A 88 -1.57 -2.14 -12.66
C LYS A 88 -1.53 -3.51 -11.96
N ALA A 89 -1.86 -3.53 -10.66
CA ALA A 89 -1.90 -4.71 -9.80
C ALA A 89 -2.61 -4.38 -8.49
N ASP A 90 -2.93 -5.41 -7.70
CA ASP A 90 -3.57 -5.27 -6.39
C ASP A 90 -2.68 -5.76 -5.23
N GLY A 91 -1.49 -6.24 -5.55
CA GLY A 91 -0.48 -6.59 -4.57
C GLY A 91 0.92 -6.23 -5.03
N ILE A 92 1.79 -5.99 -4.05
CA ILE A 92 3.20 -5.69 -4.24
C ILE A 92 4.01 -6.43 -3.17
N ILE A 93 5.12 -7.04 -3.57
CA ILE A 93 6.07 -7.74 -2.71
C ILE A 93 7.48 -7.28 -3.05
N SER A 94 8.36 -7.18 -2.05
CA SER A 94 9.76 -6.78 -2.24
C SER A 94 10.60 -7.11 -1.02
N SER A 95 11.86 -7.45 -1.22
CA SER A 95 12.93 -7.53 -0.22
C SER A 95 13.79 -6.26 -0.15
N SER A 96 13.55 -5.29 -1.02
CA SER A 96 14.30 -4.04 -1.05
C SER A 96 13.90 -3.09 0.11
N PRO A 97 14.84 -2.65 0.97
CA PRO A 97 14.58 -1.69 2.04
C PRO A 97 14.43 -0.24 1.53
N LYS A 98 14.58 -0.03 0.22
CA LYS A 98 14.63 1.32 -0.36
C LYS A 98 13.26 1.96 -0.54
N PHE A 99 12.16 1.20 -0.44
CA PHE A 99 10.82 1.65 -0.82
C PHE A 99 9.80 1.49 0.30
N SER A 100 8.76 2.30 0.25
CA SER A 100 7.55 2.17 1.04
C SER A 100 6.38 1.85 0.12
N PHE A 101 5.48 0.95 0.55
CA PHE A 101 4.34 0.54 -0.26
C PHE A 101 3.04 1.06 0.34
N GLY A 102 2.17 1.60 -0.52
CA GLY A 102 0.87 2.10 -0.13
C GLY A 102 -0.27 1.38 -0.89
N ILE A 103 -1.24 0.90 -0.14
CA ILE A 103 -2.49 0.33 -0.66
C ILE A 103 -3.65 1.22 -0.25
N LEU A 104 -4.56 1.46 -1.17
CA LEU A 104 -5.77 2.25 -0.97
C LEU A 104 -6.97 1.33 -0.78
N THR A 105 -7.75 1.60 0.24
CA THR A 105 -9.03 0.92 0.46
C THR A 105 -10.09 1.93 0.87
N ALA A 106 -11.36 1.62 0.58
CA ALA A 106 -12.52 2.27 1.14
C ALA A 106 -13.23 1.26 2.07
N ASP A 107 -13.60 0.12 1.52
CA ASP A 107 -14.34 -0.98 2.16
C ASP A 107 -13.64 -2.35 1.98
N CYS A 108 -12.69 -2.45 1.02
CA CYS A 108 -11.89 -3.64 0.81
C CYS A 108 -10.86 -3.85 1.93
N VAL A 109 -10.34 -5.08 2.07
CA VAL A 109 -9.39 -5.46 3.12
C VAL A 109 -7.95 -5.13 2.71
N PRO A 110 -7.24 -4.25 3.44
CA PRO A 110 -5.80 -4.09 3.28
C PRO A 110 -5.07 -5.18 4.07
N ILE A 111 -4.11 -5.86 3.43
CA ILE A 111 -3.30 -6.89 4.07
C ILE A 111 -1.84 -6.50 3.97
N LEU A 112 -1.16 -6.45 5.13
CA LEU A 112 0.28 -6.24 5.22
C LEU A 112 0.93 -7.51 5.76
N VAL A 113 1.94 -7.99 5.07
CA VAL A 113 2.69 -9.19 5.45
C VAL A 113 4.17 -8.87 5.50
N ALA A 114 4.86 -9.46 6.48
CA ALA A 114 6.30 -9.36 6.61
C ALA A 114 6.88 -10.74 6.93
N ASP A 115 7.85 -11.16 6.14
CA ASP A 115 8.73 -12.28 6.43
C ASP A 115 10.02 -11.73 7.03
N LYS A 116 10.26 -12.07 8.30
CA LYS A 116 11.43 -11.61 9.06
C LYS A 116 12.71 -12.27 8.56
N GLU A 117 12.67 -13.55 8.20
CA GLU A 117 13.84 -14.34 7.83
C GLU A 117 14.38 -13.89 6.47
N ASN A 118 13.53 -13.79 5.48
CA ASN A 118 13.88 -13.34 4.12
C ASN A 118 13.85 -11.82 3.95
N LYS A 119 13.55 -11.06 5.04
CA LYS A 119 13.44 -9.58 5.01
C LYS A 119 12.50 -9.06 3.92
N THR A 120 11.46 -9.83 3.61
CA THR A 120 10.51 -9.55 2.53
C THR A 120 9.22 -8.99 3.10
N ILE A 121 8.66 -7.97 2.44
CA ILE A 121 7.39 -7.35 2.80
C ILE A 121 6.42 -7.38 1.64
N ALA A 122 5.13 -7.44 1.94
CA ALA A 122 4.07 -7.30 0.94
C ALA A 122 2.92 -6.42 1.46
N ALA A 123 2.29 -5.72 0.52
CA ALA A 123 1.07 -4.96 0.74
C ALA A 123 0.03 -5.34 -0.32
N ILE A 124 -1.17 -5.74 0.11
CA ILE A 124 -2.21 -6.32 -0.73
C ILE A 124 -3.52 -5.56 -0.54
N HIS A 125 -4.17 -5.24 -1.65
CA HIS A 125 -5.57 -4.83 -1.72
C HIS A 125 -6.43 -6.07 -2.00
N SER A 126 -7.11 -6.58 -0.99
CA SER A 126 -8.01 -7.73 -1.11
C SER A 126 -9.45 -7.26 -1.18
N GLY A 127 -9.89 -6.88 -2.38
CA GLY A 127 -11.31 -6.74 -2.68
C GLY A 127 -11.95 -8.11 -2.93
N TRP A 128 -13.29 -8.20 -2.91
CA TRP A 128 -14.00 -9.48 -3.06
C TRP A 128 -13.62 -10.26 -4.34
N LYS A 129 -13.41 -9.57 -5.47
CA LYS A 129 -12.96 -10.21 -6.72
C LYS A 129 -11.55 -10.78 -6.59
N GLY A 130 -10.63 -10.02 -6.00
CA GLY A 130 -9.26 -10.46 -5.76
C GLY A 130 -9.20 -11.64 -4.80
N ALA A 131 -9.98 -11.59 -3.71
CA ALA A 131 -10.10 -12.68 -2.75
C ALA A 131 -10.62 -13.96 -3.42
N ASN A 132 -11.74 -13.87 -4.15
CA ASN A 132 -12.31 -15.01 -4.87
C ASN A 132 -11.39 -15.56 -5.96
N SER A 133 -10.54 -14.73 -6.55
CA SER A 133 -9.56 -15.13 -7.59
C SER A 133 -8.23 -15.61 -7.02
N GLY A 134 -8.09 -15.77 -5.70
CA GLY A 134 -6.92 -16.35 -5.04
C GLY A 134 -5.73 -15.38 -4.89
N ILE A 135 -5.96 -14.10 -4.51
CA ILE A 135 -4.86 -13.15 -4.28
C ILE A 135 -3.95 -13.58 -3.12
N ILE A 136 -4.53 -14.24 -2.09
CA ILE A 136 -3.77 -14.72 -0.94
C ILE A 136 -2.89 -15.91 -1.32
N GLU A 137 -3.43 -16.85 -2.08
CA GLU A 137 -2.71 -18.01 -2.60
C GLU A 137 -1.54 -17.56 -3.49
N ASN A 138 -1.78 -16.55 -4.33
CA ASN A 138 -0.74 -15.95 -5.16
C ASN A 138 0.34 -15.25 -4.30
N LEU A 139 -0.04 -14.62 -3.20
CA LEU A 139 0.92 -14.05 -2.27
C LEU A 139 1.83 -15.12 -1.66
N ILE A 140 1.24 -16.20 -1.15
CA ILE A 140 1.99 -17.31 -0.54
C ILE A 140 2.96 -17.92 -1.55
N LYS A 141 2.49 -18.16 -2.79
CA LYS A 141 3.36 -18.66 -3.87
C LYS A 141 4.55 -17.73 -4.12
N LYS A 142 4.33 -16.41 -4.12
CA LYS A 142 5.41 -15.44 -4.33
C LYS A 142 6.40 -15.38 -3.17
N PHE A 143 5.95 -15.49 -1.93
CA PHE A 143 6.86 -15.57 -0.78
C PHE A 143 7.77 -16.81 -0.85
N LYS A 144 7.26 -17.95 -1.34
CA LYS A 144 8.05 -19.18 -1.54
C LYS A 144 9.09 -19.07 -2.67
N GLN A 145 8.97 -18.06 -3.54
CA GLN A 145 9.89 -17.81 -4.67
C GLN A 145 10.93 -16.71 -4.38
N MET A 146 10.85 -16.07 -3.20
CA MET A 146 11.76 -15.01 -2.75
C MET A 146 12.88 -15.60 -1.90
#